data_d368cda34cb83632ac7f0569d12333e1
#
_entry.id   d368cda34cb83632ac7f0569d12333e1
#
_cell.length_a   1.000
_cell.length_b   1.000
_cell.length_c   1.000
_cell.angle_alpha   90.00
_cell.angle_beta   90.00
_cell.angle_gamma   90.00
#
_symmetry.space_group_name_H-M   'P 1'
#
loop_
_entity.id
_entity.type
_entity.pdbx_description
1 polymer ?
#
loop_
_entity_poly.entity_id
_entity_poly.type
_entity_poly.pdbx_seq_one_letter_code
_entity_poly.pdbx_strand_id
1 'polypeptide(L)'
;MELVIQPDAERAAWLVASLIAKALREKPHLVLGLATGRTMERVYNHLVRMHREEGLDFSLCRTFNLDEYIGLPPDNAGSYRYYMDNHLFNHINIDHRNTYLPDGMAADIKAACQRYEDTIAEFGGIDLQLLGIGADGHIGFNESLSALRSRTREKALAPSTIAANSTLFRSEEHTSELQSRSDLV
;
A
#
# COMPACT_ATOMS: atom_id res chain seq x y z
N MET A 1 -17.52 5.19 14.17
CA MET A 1 -16.31 4.36 14.30
C MET A 1 -16.72 3.07 14.99
N GLU A 2 -16.35 1.93 14.42
CA GLU A 2 -16.57 0.61 15.01
C GLU A 2 -15.21 0.05 15.45
N LEU A 3 -15.15 -0.52 16.65
CA LEU A 3 -13.96 -1.18 17.19
C LEU A 3 -14.26 -2.67 17.33
N VAL A 4 -13.51 -3.51 16.59
CA VAL A 4 -13.65 -4.96 16.63
C VAL A 4 -12.37 -5.56 17.21
N ILE A 5 -12.47 -6.16 18.40
CA ILE A 5 -11.34 -6.82 19.07
C ILE A 5 -11.33 -8.29 18.65
N GLN A 6 -10.19 -8.75 18.16
CA GLN A 6 -9.96 -10.15 17.81
C GLN A 6 -8.99 -10.81 18.79
N PRO A 7 -9.05 -12.13 19.00
CA PRO A 7 -8.20 -12.83 19.96
C PRO A 7 -6.71 -12.83 19.57
N ASP A 8 -6.42 -12.70 18.27
CA ASP A 8 -5.06 -12.71 17.75
C ASP A 8 -4.97 -11.99 16.38
N ALA A 9 -3.73 -11.78 15.93
CA ALA A 9 -3.45 -11.09 14.68
C ALA A 9 -3.93 -11.86 13.43
N GLU A 10 -3.96 -13.18 13.49
CA GLU A 10 -4.40 -14.02 12.37
C GLU A 10 -5.93 -13.88 12.17
N ARG A 11 -6.69 -13.90 13.25
CA ARG A 11 -8.14 -13.65 13.23
C ARG A 11 -8.48 -12.24 12.77
N ALA A 12 -7.68 -11.26 13.20
CA ALA A 12 -7.84 -9.88 12.75
C ALA A 12 -7.58 -9.77 11.24
N ALA A 13 -6.51 -10.35 10.74
CA ALA A 13 -6.18 -10.37 9.31
C ALA A 13 -7.24 -11.08 8.47
N TRP A 14 -7.75 -12.23 8.95
CA TRP A 14 -8.85 -12.94 8.29
C TRP A 14 -10.13 -12.10 8.21
N LEU A 15 -10.49 -11.42 9.31
CA LEU A 15 -11.66 -10.52 9.32
C LEU A 15 -11.51 -9.40 8.29
N VAL A 16 -10.34 -8.74 8.26
CA VAL A 16 -10.06 -7.66 7.29
C VAL A 16 -10.15 -8.19 5.85
N ALA A 17 -9.51 -9.34 5.56
CA ALA A 17 -9.59 -9.96 4.24
C ALA A 17 -11.04 -10.33 3.86
N SER A 18 -11.83 -10.81 4.83
CA SER A 18 -13.25 -11.14 4.60
C SER A 18 -14.11 -9.92 4.29
N LEU A 19 -13.82 -8.77 4.94
CA LEU A 19 -14.49 -7.50 4.64
C LEU A 19 -14.15 -7.00 3.23
N ILE A 20 -12.88 -7.08 2.83
CA ILE A 20 -12.44 -6.75 1.46
C ILE A 20 -13.11 -7.70 0.45
N ALA A 21 -13.09 -9.00 0.70
CA ALA A 21 -13.70 -9.99 -0.18
C ALA A 21 -15.21 -9.77 -0.33
N LYS A 22 -15.90 -9.42 0.76
CA LYS A 22 -17.32 -9.07 0.72
C LYS A 22 -17.55 -7.84 -0.16
N ALA A 23 -16.80 -6.76 0.06
CA ALA A 23 -16.92 -5.54 -0.73
C ALA A 23 -16.67 -5.79 -2.23
N LEU A 24 -15.68 -6.61 -2.56
CA LEU A 24 -15.35 -6.97 -3.94
C LEU A 24 -16.45 -7.82 -4.61
N ARG A 25 -17.07 -8.76 -3.87
CA ARG A 25 -18.21 -9.54 -4.36
C ARG A 25 -19.45 -8.66 -4.60
N GLU A 26 -19.67 -7.66 -3.75
CA GLU A 26 -20.79 -6.70 -3.89
C GLU A 26 -20.54 -5.67 -5.00
N LYS A 27 -19.28 -5.27 -5.21
CA LYS A 27 -18.86 -4.31 -6.24
C LYS A 27 -17.63 -4.83 -7.01
N PRO A 28 -17.79 -5.60 -8.10
CA PRO A 28 -16.66 -6.15 -8.87
C PRO A 28 -15.67 -5.10 -9.39
N HIS A 29 -16.13 -3.88 -9.69
CA HIS A 29 -15.29 -2.73 -10.08
C HIS A 29 -14.81 -1.90 -8.85
N LEU A 30 -14.58 -2.56 -7.72
CA LEU A 30 -14.14 -1.89 -6.48
C LEU A 30 -12.82 -1.14 -6.73
N VAL A 31 -12.76 0.11 -6.28
CA VAL A 31 -11.51 0.87 -6.18
C VAL A 31 -10.97 0.70 -4.76
N LEU A 32 -9.95 -0.14 -4.63
CA LEU A 32 -9.42 -0.60 -3.35
C LEU A 32 -8.10 0.11 -3.03
N GLY A 33 -8.06 0.83 -1.93
CA GLY A 33 -6.84 1.38 -1.38
C GLY A 33 -6.07 0.33 -0.57
N LEU A 34 -4.76 0.19 -0.81
CA LEU A 34 -3.89 -0.80 -0.21
C LEU A 34 -2.75 -0.16 0.57
N ALA A 35 -2.20 -0.88 1.51
CA ALA A 35 -1.06 -0.50 2.32
C ALA A 35 -0.01 -1.61 2.30
N THR A 36 1.23 -1.29 2.66
CA THR A 36 2.34 -2.23 2.76
C THR A 36 2.71 -2.53 4.22
N GLY A 37 3.62 -3.46 4.44
CA GLY A 37 4.16 -3.81 5.74
C GLY A 37 3.77 -5.21 6.24
N ARG A 38 4.52 -5.71 7.24
CA ARG A 38 4.40 -7.09 7.75
C ARG A 38 3.01 -7.49 8.21
N THR A 39 2.23 -6.56 8.73
CA THR A 39 0.84 -6.83 9.14
C THR A 39 -0.04 -7.14 7.93
N MET A 40 0.21 -6.47 6.79
CA MET A 40 -0.57 -6.65 5.57
C MET A 40 -0.32 -7.98 4.87
N GLU A 41 0.86 -8.56 5.02
CA GLU A 41 1.19 -9.88 4.44
C GLU A 41 0.17 -10.95 4.83
N ARG A 42 -0.30 -10.95 6.08
CA ARG A 42 -1.34 -11.89 6.54
C ARG A 42 -2.67 -11.65 5.83
N VAL A 43 -3.06 -10.40 5.67
CA VAL A 43 -4.29 -10.02 4.94
C VAL A 43 -4.20 -10.48 3.50
N TYR A 44 -3.07 -10.21 2.83
CA TYR A 44 -2.85 -10.60 1.43
C TYR A 44 -2.80 -12.11 1.26
N ASN A 45 -2.18 -12.85 2.19
CA ASN A 45 -2.21 -14.32 2.17
C ASN A 45 -3.65 -14.87 2.24
N HIS A 46 -4.52 -14.27 3.05
CA HIS A 46 -5.94 -14.65 3.08
C HIS A 46 -6.65 -14.32 1.77
N LEU A 47 -6.42 -13.14 1.18
CA LEU A 47 -7.03 -12.76 -0.10
C LEU A 47 -6.58 -13.68 -1.24
N VAL A 48 -5.28 -14.02 -1.30
CA VAL A 48 -4.74 -15.00 -2.26
C VAL A 48 -5.39 -16.37 -2.08
N ARG A 49 -5.55 -16.83 -0.83
CA ARG A 49 -6.24 -18.09 -0.55
C ARG A 49 -7.70 -18.03 -0.99
N MET A 50 -8.45 -16.97 -0.68
CA MET A 50 -9.83 -16.78 -1.10
C MET A 50 -9.96 -16.75 -2.63
N HIS A 51 -8.98 -16.14 -3.33
CA HIS A 51 -8.94 -16.18 -4.78
C HIS A 51 -8.79 -17.63 -5.30
N ARG A 52 -7.83 -18.38 -4.76
CA ARG A 52 -7.51 -19.74 -5.24
C ARG A 52 -8.55 -20.78 -4.86
N GLU A 53 -9.12 -20.70 -3.66
CA GLU A 53 -9.99 -21.73 -3.09
C GLU A 53 -11.49 -21.39 -3.20
N GLU A 54 -11.84 -20.11 -3.19
CA GLU A 54 -13.22 -19.61 -3.17
C GLU A 54 -13.62 -18.86 -4.45
N GLY A 55 -12.69 -18.70 -5.41
CA GLY A 55 -12.95 -18.01 -6.67
C GLY A 55 -13.16 -16.50 -6.51
N LEU A 56 -12.56 -15.85 -5.49
CA LEU A 56 -12.61 -14.39 -5.34
C LEU A 56 -11.99 -13.73 -6.58
N ASP A 57 -12.77 -12.92 -7.30
CA ASP A 57 -12.42 -12.36 -8.60
C ASP A 57 -11.95 -10.91 -8.49
N PHE A 58 -10.69 -10.65 -8.87
CA PHE A 58 -10.07 -9.32 -8.90
C PHE A 58 -9.96 -8.74 -10.31
N SER A 59 -10.46 -9.43 -11.34
CA SER A 59 -10.21 -9.04 -12.75
C SER A 59 -10.69 -7.65 -13.12
N LEU A 60 -11.73 -7.13 -12.46
CA LEU A 60 -12.28 -5.79 -12.67
C LEU A 60 -11.91 -4.78 -11.57
N CYS A 61 -11.22 -5.24 -10.52
CA CYS A 61 -10.80 -4.41 -9.40
C CYS A 61 -9.69 -3.44 -9.84
N ARG A 62 -9.64 -2.26 -9.20
CA ARG A 62 -8.53 -1.32 -9.30
C ARG A 62 -7.93 -1.11 -7.92
N THR A 63 -6.61 -0.96 -7.86
CA THR A 63 -5.94 -0.76 -6.58
C THR A 63 -5.07 0.49 -6.58
N PHE A 64 -5.04 1.19 -5.44
CA PHE A 64 -4.19 2.35 -5.19
C PHE A 64 -3.43 2.14 -3.89
N ASN A 65 -2.10 2.19 -3.94
CA ASN A 65 -1.27 2.13 -2.74
C ASN A 65 -1.07 3.51 -2.12
N LEU A 66 -0.88 3.56 -0.81
CA LEU A 66 -0.72 4.82 -0.06
C LEU A 66 0.56 5.55 -0.43
N ASP A 67 1.65 4.83 -0.65
CA ASP A 67 2.99 5.38 -0.70
C ASP A 67 3.93 4.54 -1.56
N GLU A 68 5.07 5.14 -1.92
CA GLU A 68 6.22 4.51 -2.57
C GLU A 68 7.49 5.31 -2.23
N TYR A 69 8.65 4.67 -2.30
CA TYR A 69 9.95 5.31 -2.14
C TYR A 69 10.42 6.03 -3.40
N ILE A 70 10.90 7.27 -3.22
CA ILE A 70 11.53 8.03 -4.30
C ILE A 70 12.90 7.45 -4.60
N GLY A 71 13.16 7.23 -5.90
CA GLY A 71 14.45 6.74 -6.40
C GLY A 71 14.64 5.22 -6.31
N LEU A 72 13.61 4.46 -5.95
CA LEU A 72 13.63 2.99 -6.07
C LEU A 72 12.88 2.53 -7.30
N PRO A 73 13.53 1.86 -8.25
CA PRO A 73 12.85 1.29 -9.40
C PRO A 73 11.91 0.14 -8.98
N PRO A 74 10.84 -0.14 -9.77
CA PRO A 74 9.81 -1.12 -9.41
C PRO A 74 10.31 -2.55 -9.17
N ASP A 75 11.44 -2.93 -9.76
CA ASP A 75 12.09 -4.24 -9.62
C ASP A 75 13.08 -4.31 -8.45
N ASN A 76 13.31 -3.21 -7.75
CA ASN A 76 14.12 -3.19 -6.54
C ASN A 76 13.36 -3.85 -5.39
N ALA A 77 14.00 -4.79 -4.69
CA ALA A 77 13.41 -5.52 -3.57
C ALA A 77 12.92 -4.63 -2.41
N GLY A 78 13.38 -3.38 -2.33
CA GLY A 78 12.94 -2.39 -1.34
C GLY A 78 11.75 -1.55 -1.81
N SER A 79 11.31 -1.62 -3.07
CA SER A 79 10.16 -0.85 -3.54
C SER A 79 8.84 -1.47 -3.06
N TYR A 80 7.82 -0.65 -2.89
CA TYR A 80 6.49 -1.14 -2.57
C TYR A 80 5.79 -1.78 -3.77
N ARG A 81 6.17 -1.41 -5.00
CA ARG A 81 5.74 -2.14 -6.20
C ARG A 81 6.21 -3.60 -6.13
N TYR A 82 7.50 -3.84 -5.87
CA TYR A 82 8.05 -5.19 -5.71
C TYR A 82 7.35 -5.95 -4.58
N TYR A 83 7.13 -5.29 -3.44
CA TYR A 83 6.39 -5.88 -2.33
C TYR A 83 4.97 -6.32 -2.75
N MET A 84 4.21 -5.44 -3.40
CA MET A 84 2.83 -5.73 -3.81
C MET A 84 2.75 -6.85 -4.85
N ASP A 85 3.66 -6.86 -5.81
CA ASP A 85 3.75 -7.92 -6.83
C ASP A 85 4.00 -9.27 -6.18
N ASN A 86 4.90 -9.35 -5.19
CA ASN A 86 5.25 -10.60 -4.51
C ASN A 86 4.23 -11.08 -3.48
N HIS A 87 3.50 -10.19 -2.83
CA HIS A 87 2.56 -10.58 -1.78
C HIS A 87 1.11 -10.69 -2.24
N LEU A 88 0.75 -10.02 -3.36
CA LEU A 88 -0.64 -10.03 -3.84
C LEU A 88 -0.76 -10.15 -5.36
N PHE A 89 -0.25 -9.19 -6.15
CA PHE A 89 -0.66 -9.02 -7.53
C PHE A 89 -0.31 -10.22 -8.43
N ASN A 90 0.86 -10.83 -8.27
CA ASN A 90 1.27 -12.04 -9.02
C ASN A 90 0.50 -13.31 -8.61
N HIS A 91 -0.32 -13.26 -7.56
CA HIS A 91 -1.01 -14.42 -6.99
C HIS A 91 -2.52 -14.42 -7.20
N ILE A 92 -3.06 -13.34 -7.79
CA ILE A 92 -4.49 -13.15 -8.08
C ILE A 92 -4.68 -12.80 -9.56
N ASN A 93 -5.92 -12.73 -10.03
CA ASN A 93 -6.22 -12.45 -11.44
C ASN A 93 -6.43 -10.96 -11.76
N ILE A 94 -5.81 -10.06 -10.98
CA ILE A 94 -5.88 -8.62 -11.27
C ILE A 94 -5.07 -8.29 -12.54
N ASP A 95 -5.60 -7.40 -13.38
CA ASP A 95 -4.80 -6.81 -14.46
C ASP A 95 -3.81 -5.80 -13.85
N HIS A 96 -2.51 -6.02 -14.05
CA HIS A 96 -1.45 -5.14 -13.52
C HIS A 96 -1.60 -3.68 -13.98
N ARG A 97 -2.27 -3.41 -15.11
CA ARG A 97 -2.62 -2.05 -15.57
C ARG A 97 -3.64 -1.36 -14.67
N ASN A 98 -4.33 -2.11 -13.83
CA ASN A 98 -5.28 -1.62 -12.83
C ASN A 98 -4.66 -1.49 -11.44
N THR A 99 -3.34 -1.62 -11.31
CA THR A 99 -2.62 -1.51 -10.03
C THR A 99 -1.77 -0.25 -10.02
N TYR A 100 -2.14 0.72 -9.21
CA TYR A 100 -1.52 2.05 -9.17
C TYR A 100 -0.71 2.22 -7.88
N LEU A 101 0.52 2.68 -8.04
CA LEU A 101 1.38 3.17 -6.96
C LEU A 101 1.90 4.56 -7.35
N PRO A 102 2.25 5.42 -6.39
CA PRO A 102 2.95 6.67 -6.71
C PRO A 102 4.24 6.39 -7.48
N ASP A 103 4.53 7.23 -8.48
CA ASP A 103 5.73 7.06 -9.32
C ASP A 103 6.95 7.72 -8.68
N GLY A 104 7.69 6.94 -7.88
CA GLY A 104 8.93 7.38 -7.22
C GLY A 104 10.11 7.59 -8.17
N MET A 105 10.01 7.18 -9.45
CA MET A 105 11.05 7.36 -10.46
C MET A 105 10.81 8.56 -11.39
N ALA A 106 9.71 9.28 -11.21
CA ALA A 106 9.36 10.43 -12.05
C ALA A 106 10.41 11.54 -11.95
N ALA A 107 10.76 12.15 -13.09
CA ALA A 107 11.66 13.31 -13.12
C ALA A 107 11.06 14.56 -12.44
N ASP A 108 9.73 14.70 -12.45
CA ASP A 108 8.96 15.71 -11.73
C ASP A 108 8.00 15.02 -10.77
N ILE A 109 8.43 14.85 -9.52
CA ILE A 109 7.68 14.20 -8.45
C ILE A 109 6.37 14.95 -8.16
N LYS A 110 6.38 16.29 -8.18
CA LYS A 110 5.18 17.08 -7.93
C LYS A 110 4.11 16.85 -9.00
N ALA A 111 4.50 16.82 -10.27
CA ALA A 111 3.59 16.50 -11.36
C ALA A 111 3.11 15.04 -11.29
N ALA A 112 3.96 14.10 -10.86
CA ALA A 112 3.58 12.71 -10.65
C ALA A 112 2.54 12.57 -9.53
N CYS A 113 2.73 13.24 -8.40
CA CYS A 113 1.75 13.29 -7.31
C CYS A 113 0.39 13.82 -7.80
N GLN A 114 0.38 14.91 -8.58
CA GLN A 114 -0.85 15.46 -9.12
C GLN A 114 -1.55 14.46 -10.06
N ARG A 115 -0.81 13.85 -10.99
CA ARG A 115 -1.38 12.81 -11.88
C ARG A 115 -1.96 11.63 -11.10
N TYR A 116 -1.32 11.24 -9.99
CA TYR A 116 -1.82 10.16 -9.13
C TYR A 116 -3.18 10.52 -8.51
N GLU A 117 -3.33 11.73 -7.97
CA GLU A 117 -4.59 12.26 -7.46
C GLU A 117 -5.67 12.37 -8.55
N ASP A 118 -5.29 12.86 -9.73
CA ASP A 118 -6.20 12.97 -10.87
C ASP A 118 -6.71 11.59 -11.31
N THR A 119 -5.85 10.57 -11.31
CA THR A 119 -6.22 9.18 -11.61
C THR A 119 -7.20 8.63 -10.57
N ILE A 120 -6.97 8.88 -9.29
CA ILE A 120 -7.91 8.49 -8.23
C ILE A 120 -9.28 9.15 -8.46
N ALA A 121 -9.28 10.45 -8.79
CA ALA A 121 -10.50 11.20 -9.04
C ALA A 121 -11.25 10.72 -10.30
N GLU A 122 -10.53 10.34 -11.37
CA GLU A 122 -11.08 9.79 -12.62
C GLU A 122 -11.88 8.51 -12.37
N PHE A 123 -11.42 7.66 -11.44
CA PHE A 123 -12.14 6.45 -11.05
C PHE A 123 -13.22 6.67 -9.98
N GLY A 124 -13.50 7.92 -9.61
CA GLY A 124 -14.55 8.27 -8.64
C GLY A 124 -14.09 8.21 -7.18
N GLY A 125 -12.79 8.12 -6.94
CA GLY A 125 -12.21 8.00 -5.60
C GLY A 125 -12.03 6.54 -5.16
N ILE A 126 -11.49 6.36 -3.96
CA ILE A 126 -11.28 5.04 -3.34
C ILE A 126 -12.54 4.63 -2.57
N ASP A 127 -13.08 3.46 -2.90
CA ASP A 127 -14.30 2.93 -2.26
C ASP A 127 -14.02 2.35 -0.86
N LEU A 128 -12.90 1.66 -0.71
CA LEU A 128 -12.48 1.01 0.53
C LEU A 128 -10.97 1.13 0.68
N GLN A 129 -10.51 1.69 1.79
CA GLN A 129 -9.09 1.87 2.09
C GLN A 129 -8.64 0.94 3.21
N LEU A 130 -7.68 0.05 2.91
CA LEU A 130 -6.94 -0.70 3.91
C LEU A 130 -5.84 0.19 4.51
N LEU A 131 -5.79 0.30 5.82
CA LEU A 131 -4.81 1.10 6.54
C LEU A 131 -4.16 0.28 7.65
N GLY A 132 -2.85 0.46 7.84
CA GLY A 132 -2.14 0.11 9.06
C GLY A 132 -2.00 1.33 9.96
N ILE A 133 -1.80 1.08 11.25
CA ILE A 133 -1.44 2.12 12.22
C ILE A 133 -0.10 1.76 12.86
N GLY A 134 0.86 2.68 12.81
CA GLY A 134 2.16 2.51 13.46
C GLY A 134 2.07 2.61 14.98
N ALA A 135 3.14 2.23 15.68
CA ALA A 135 3.21 2.26 17.14
C ALA A 135 3.07 3.67 17.73
N ASP A 136 3.44 4.69 16.98
CA ASP A 136 3.32 6.12 17.29
C ASP A 136 2.06 6.77 16.69
N GLY A 137 1.19 5.96 16.04
CA GLY A 137 -0.07 6.41 15.47
C GLY A 137 0.01 6.93 14.03
N HIS A 138 1.17 6.82 13.35
CA HIS A 138 1.26 7.19 11.94
C HIS A 138 0.48 6.22 11.03
N ILE A 139 0.02 6.74 9.90
CA ILE A 139 -0.67 5.98 8.83
C ILE A 139 0.08 6.23 7.52
N GLY A 140 0.57 5.15 6.89
CA GLY A 140 1.46 5.25 5.74
C GLY A 140 2.72 6.04 6.12
N PHE A 141 3.23 6.88 5.23
CA PHE A 141 4.32 7.80 5.53
C PHE A 141 3.86 9.14 6.12
N ASN A 142 2.60 9.23 6.59
CA ASN A 142 2.11 10.42 7.29
C ASN A 142 2.57 10.41 8.74
N GLU A 143 3.74 11.00 8.96
CA GLU A 143 4.34 11.23 10.26
C GLU A 143 3.51 12.20 11.12
N SER A 144 3.81 12.24 12.42
CA SER A 144 3.23 13.21 13.36
C SER A 144 3.26 14.62 12.78
N LEU A 145 2.19 15.39 12.97
CA LEU A 145 1.97 16.73 12.44
C LEU A 145 1.66 16.80 10.93
N SER A 146 1.47 15.69 10.24
CA SER A 146 0.92 15.72 8.88
C SER A 146 -0.52 16.24 8.91
N ALA A 147 -0.84 17.17 8.00
CA ALA A 147 -2.20 17.71 7.93
C ALA A 147 -3.18 16.64 7.43
N LEU A 148 -4.30 16.46 8.13
CA LEU A 148 -5.31 15.42 7.84
C LEU A 148 -5.85 15.49 6.39
N ARG A 149 -5.81 16.66 5.76
CA ARG A 149 -6.30 16.88 4.38
C ARG A 149 -5.17 17.03 3.37
N SER A 150 -3.94 16.61 3.71
CA SER A 150 -2.88 16.62 2.70
C SER A 150 -3.18 15.67 1.57
N ARG A 151 -2.76 16.07 0.37
CA ARG A 151 -2.80 15.26 -0.84
C ARG A 151 -1.48 14.51 -1.01
N THR A 152 -1.41 13.64 -2.00
CA THR A 152 -0.18 12.96 -2.39
C THR A 152 0.95 13.97 -2.60
N ARG A 153 2.07 13.76 -1.96
CA ARG A 153 3.20 14.67 -1.92
C ARG A 153 4.49 13.97 -1.55
N GLU A 154 5.59 14.60 -1.86
CA GLU A 154 6.89 14.24 -1.30
C GLU A 154 6.91 14.50 0.22
N LYS A 155 7.45 13.55 0.97
CA LYS A 155 7.58 13.63 2.42
C LYS A 155 8.90 13.01 2.88
N ALA A 156 9.66 13.75 3.69
CA ALA A 156 10.81 13.18 4.39
C ALA A 156 10.34 12.34 5.57
N LEU A 157 10.88 11.13 5.71
CA LEU A 157 10.59 10.24 6.83
C LEU A 157 11.32 10.66 8.09
N ALA A 158 10.70 10.39 9.23
CA ALA A 158 11.35 10.55 10.53
C ALA A 158 12.50 9.51 10.70
N PRO A 159 13.58 9.84 11.44
CA PRO A 159 14.68 8.91 11.69
C PRO A 159 14.22 7.58 12.30
N SER A 160 13.17 7.59 13.13
CA SER A 160 12.56 6.38 13.71
C SER A 160 11.95 5.48 12.66
N THR A 161 11.24 6.05 11.68
CA THR A 161 10.62 5.32 10.57
C THR A 161 11.69 4.75 9.64
N ILE A 162 12.74 5.53 9.32
CA ILE A 162 13.89 5.06 8.55
C ILE A 162 14.56 3.87 9.26
N ALA A 163 14.80 3.98 10.57
CA ALA A 163 15.40 2.91 11.36
C ALA A 163 14.52 1.64 11.40
N ALA A 164 13.19 1.79 11.54
CA ALA A 164 12.25 0.67 11.53
C ALA A 164 12.21 -0.05 10.18
N ASN A 165 12.35 0.68 9.08
CA ASN A 165 12.32 0.15 7.72
C ASN A 165 13.71 -0.30 7.21
N SER A 166 14.81 0.09 7.88
CA SER A 166 16.18 -0.25 7.47
C SER A 166 16.46 -1.74 7.35
N THR A 167 15.70 -2.59 8.07
CA THR A 167 15.80 -4.05 7.94
C THR A 167 15.29 -4.59 6.60
N LEU A 168 14.44 -3.83 5.90
CA LEU A 168 13.96 -4.16 4.56
C LEU A 168 15.01 -3.83 3.48
N PHE A 169 15.97 -2.96 3.79
CA PHE A 169 17.00 -2.46 2.88
C PHE A 169 18.40 -3.06 3.11
N ARG A 170 18.55 -4.04 4.01
CA ARG A 170 19.82 -4.74 4.25
C ARG A 170 20.16 -5.73 3.11
N SER A 171 20.49 -5.20 1.96
CA SER A 171 21.54 -5.71 1.09
C SER A 171 22.69 -4.69 1.12
N GLU A 172 23.89 -5.12 1.29
CA GLU A 172 25.08 -4.50 1.88
C GLU A 172 25.67 -3.22 1.25
N GLU A 173 25.01 -2.49 0.35
CA GLU A 173 25.63 -1.39 -0.40
C GLU A 173 25.01 0.02 -0.25
N HIS A 174 23.91 0.23 0.48
CA HIS A 174 23.20 1.52 0.44
C HIS A 174 22.87 2.21 1.77
N THR A 175 23.57 1.92 2.85
CA THR A 175 23.28 2.51 4.18
C THR A 175 23.56 4.03 4.28
N SER A 176 24.35 4.60 3.38
CA SER A 176 24.64 6.05 3.36
C SER A 176 23.63 6.87 2.53
N GLU A 177 22.92 6.27 1.58
CA GLU A 177 21.95 6.96 0.72
C GLU A 177 20.55 7.08 1.33
N LEU A 178 20.20 6.22 2.28
CA LEU A 178 18.87 6.22 2.94
C LEU A 178 18.57 7.49 3.74
N GLN A 179 19.61 8.27 4.13
CA GLN A 179 19.43 9.52 4.88
C GLN A 179 18.97 10.72 4.04
N SER A 180 18.97 10.61 2.71
CA SER A 180 18.63 11.71 1.80
C SER A 180 17.40 11.45 0.93
N ARG A 181 16.71 10.30 1.10
CA ARG A 181 15.55 9.97 0.27
C ARG A 181 14.26 10.52 0.85
N SER A 182 13.50 11.21 0.01
CA SER A 182 12.14 11.64 0.27
C SER A 182 11.18 10.58 -0.24
N ASP A 183 10.03 10.42 0.42
CA ASP A 183 9.04 9.41 0.09
C ASP A 183 7.73 10.05 -0.38
N LEU A 184 6.99 9.34 -1.23
CA LEU A 184 5.66 9.74 -1.69
C LEU A 184 4.59 9.21 -0.75
N VAL A 185 3.66 10.06 -0.36
CA VAL A 185 2.51 9.73 0.48
C VAL A 185 1.22 10.20 -0.17
#